data_457efd3ef5bc18ffb28db02ee06a9583
#
_entry.id   457efd3ef5bc18ffb28db02ee06a9583
#
_cell.length_a   1.000
_cell.length_b   1.000
_cell.length_c   1.000
_cell.angle_alpha   90.00
_cell.angle_beta   90.00
_cell.angle_gamma   90.00
#
_symmetry.space_group_name_H-M   'P 1'
#
loop_
_entity.id
_entity.type
_entity.pdbx_description
1 polymer ?
#
loop_
_entity_poly.entity_id
_entity_poly.type
_entity_poly.pdbx_seq_one_letter_code
_entity_poly.pdbx_strand_id
1 'polypeptide(L)'
;MTFAEVFCFPETTCHWGGYDLSSIIEIKSRSFNVKSVLYTSTGQIYQFFQQLKSCNEKLSGTAKFVSYEGNLDFTAGYDNLGHVNIKGRFSEQNQFDNELKFEFTSDQTFIRSTVDELNLIADKYGDMKRIKK
;
A
#
# COMPACT_ATOMS: atom_id res chain seq x y z
N MET A 1 -6.08 -5.40 -0.97
CA MET A 1 -6.52 -4.55 0.14
C MET A 1 -7.84 -3.90 -0.20
N THR A 2 -8.80 -3.93 0.71
CA THR A 2 -10.13 -3.37 0.51
C THR A 2 -10.39 -2.30 1.56
N PHE A 3 -10.78 -1.10 1.15
CA PHE A 3 -11.11 -0.03 2.09
C PHE A 3 -12.42 -0.36 2.81
N ALA A 4 -12.37 -0.38 4.14
CA ALA A 4 -13.56 -0.58 4.97
C ALA A 4 -14.21 0.76 5.34
N GLU A 5 -13.39 1.74 5.73
CA GLU A 5 -13.90 3.05 6.14
C GLU A 5 -12.81 4.11 5.99
N VAL A 6 -13.19 5.27 5.45
CA VAL A 6 -12.35 6.46 5.42
C VAL A 6 -12.95 7.45 6.41
N PHE A 7 -12.16 7.82 7.42
CA PHE A 7 -12.66 8.62 8.53
C PHE A 7 -12.65 10.11 8.20
N CYS A 8 -13.73 10.77 8.57
CA CYS A 8 -13.86 12.23 8.49
C CYS A 8 -13.60 12.84 7.10
N PHE A 9 -13.79 12.05 6.04
CA PHE A 9 -13.71 12.56 4.67
C PHE A 9 -14.98 13.36 4.34
N PRO A 10 -14.89 14.58 3.76
CA PRO A 10 -13.66 15.32 3.39
C PRO A 10 -13.22 16.37 4.40
N GLU A 11 -13.75 16.38 5.63
CA GLU A 11 -13.64 17.49 6.56
C GLU A 11 -12.31 17.53 7.31
N THR A 12 -11.82 16.40 7.77
CA THR A 12 -10.65 16.34 8.66
C THR A 12 -9.55 15.46 8.08
N THR A 13 -8.36 16.04 7.92
CA THR A 13 -7.20 15.32 7.42
C THR A 13 -6.43 14.63 8.54
N CYS A 14 -5.69 13.59 8.16
CA CYS A 14 -4.85 12.82 9.07
C CYS A 14 -3.48 13.50 9.23
N HIS A 15 -2.90 13.35 10.42
CA HIS A 15 -1.53 13.80 10.69
C HIS A 15 -0.51 13.21 9.71
N TRP A 16 -0.73 11.99 9.26
CA TRP A 16 0.17 11.26 8.33
C TRP A 16 -0.12 11.56 6.85
N GLY A 17 -0.96 12.53 6.59
CA GLY A 17 -1.33 12.95 5.23
C GLY A 17 -2.63 12.31 4.75
N GLY A 18 -3.46 13.10 4.05
CA GLY A 18 -4.75 12.63 3.56
C GLY A 18 -5.75 12.37 4.68
N TYR A 19 -6.45 11.25 4.59
CA TYR A 19 -7.51 10.87 5.52
C TYR A 19 -7.20 9.54 6.18
N ASP A 20 -7.54 9.40 7.46
CA ASP A 20 -7.44 8.12 8.14
C ASP A 20 -8.39 7.11 7.51
N LEU A 21 -7.95 5.88 7.40
CA LEU A 21 -8.80 4.82 6.90
C LEU A 21 -8.52 3.50 7.62
N SER A 22 -9.56 2.68 7.71
CA SER A 22 -9.39 1.27 8.02
C SER A 22 -9.59 0.47 6.74
N SER A 23 -8.86 -0.60 6.60
CA SER A 23 -8.94 -1.47 5.43
C SER A 23 -8.85 -2.91 5.86
N ILE A 24 -9.38 -3.78 5.03
CA ILE A 24 -9.18 -5.22 5.18
C ILE A 24 -8.02 -5.58 4.27
N ILE A 25 -6.97 -6.13 4.87
CA ILE A 25 -5.81 -6.59 4.12
C ILE A 25 -5.80 -8.10 4.09
N GLU A 26 -5.54 -8.66 2.92
CA GLU A 26 -5.32 -10.09 2.77
C GLU A 26 -4.01 -10.29 2.05
N ILE A 27 -3.13 -11.08 2.65
CA ILE A 27 -1.83 -11.40 2.09
C ILE A 27 -1.77 -12.91 1.90
N LYS A 28 -1.58 -13.34 0.67
CA LYS A 28 -1.41 -14.74 0.32
C LYS A 28 -0.05 -14.93 -0.30
N SER A 29 0.76 -15.80 0.31
CA SER A 29 2.07 -16.17 -0.19
C SER A 29 2.19 -17.68 -0.09
N ARG A 30 1.97 -18.38 -1.20
CA ARG A 30 1.90 -19.83 -1.28
C ARG A 30 0.86 -20.38 -0.28
N SER A 31 1.32 -21.19 0.70
CA SER A 31 0.43 -21.79 1.70
C SER A 31 0.11 -20.85 2.86
N PHE A 32 0.78 -19.69 2.93
CA PHE A 32 0.57 -18.73 4.00
C PHE A 32 -0.50 -17.72 3.61
N ASN A 33 -1.41 -17.47 4.53
CA ASN A 33 -2.50 -16.52 4.31
C ASN A 33 -2.78 -15.76 5.60
N VAL A 34 -2.85 -14.43 5.49
CA VAL A 34 -3.25 -13.55 6.57
C VAL A 34 -4.38 -12.65 6.09
N LYS A 35 -5.43 -12.53 6.89
CA LYS A 35 -6.51 -11.58 6.65
C LYS A 35 -6.75 -10.81 7.93
N SER A 36 -6.64 -9.50 7.88
CA SER A 36 -6.72 -8.67 9.08
C SER A 36 -7.14 -7.25 8.72
N VAL A 37 -7.33 -6.43 9.75
CA VAL A 37 -7.62 -5.00 9.58
C VAL A 37 -6.33 -4.22 9.65
N LEU A 38 -6.17 -3.27 8.73
CA LEU A 38 -5.02 -2.37 8.68
C LEU A 38 -5.51 -0.94 8.80
N TYR A 39 -4.91 -0.19 9.71
CA TYR A 39 -5.13 1.25 9.84
C TYR A 39 -3.98 1.99 9.18
N THR A 40 -4.31 2.88 8.28
CA THR A 40 -3.34 3.70 7.56
C THR A 40 -4.00 5.01 7.14
N SER A 41 -3.40 5.73 6.21
CA SER A 41 -3.99 6.97 5.69
C SER A 41 -3.99 6.97 4.17
N THR A 42 -4.90 7.71 3.58
CA THR A 42 -4.93 7.86 2.12
C THR A 42 -3.67 8.54 1.61
N GLY A 43 -3.04 9.40 2.43
CA GLY A 43 -1.79 10.04 2.08
C GLY A 43 -0.62 9.06 1.98
N GLN A 44 -0.56 8.07 2.88
CA GLN A 44 0.48 7.05 2.81
C GLN A 44 0.32 6.19 1.56
N ILE A 45 -0.93 5.88 1.19
CA ILE A 45 -1.23 5.17 -0.05
C ILE A 45 -0.82 6.02 -1.26
N TYR A 46 -1.08 7.32 -1.22
CA TYR A 46 -0.68 8.25 -2.27
C TYR A 46 0.84 8.28 -2.45
N GLN A 47 1.60 8.32 -1.37
CA GLN A 47 3.07 8.29 -1.44
C GLN A 47 3.57 7.00 -2.10
N PHE A 48 3.00 5.87 -1.74
CA PHE A 48 3.33 4.60 -2.36
C PHE A 48 2.96 4.60 -3.85
N PHE A 49 1.79 5.13 -4.18
CA PHE A 49 1.33 5.26 -5.56
C PHE A 49 2.34 6.05 -6.41
N GLN A 50 2.83 7.19 -5.91
CA GLN A 50 3.79 8.00 -6.63
C GLN A 50 5.10 7.26 -6.88
N GLN A 51 5.59 6.55 -5.88
CA GLN A 51 6.80 5.75 -6.02
C GLN A 51 6.60 4.61 -7.02
N LEU A 52 5.50 3.89 -6.89
CA LEU A 52 5.21 2.74 -7.77
C LEU A 52 5.04 3.19 -9.21
N LYS A 53 4.31 4.27 -9.43
CA LYS A 53 4.11 4.84 -10.77
C LYS A 53 5.44 5.22 -11.40
N SER A 54 6.31 5.90 -10.67
CA SER A 54 7.63 6.30 -11.16
C SER A 54 8.49 5.09 -11.51
N CYS A 55 8.51 4.08 -10.62
CA CYS A 55 9.26 2.85 -10.89
C CYS A 55 8.73 2.11 -12.11
N ASN A 56 7.42 2.05 -12.28
CA ASN A 56 6.81 1.35 -13.40
C ASN A 56 7.07 2.05 -14.74
N GLU A 57 7.09 3.38 -14.74
CA GLU A 57 7.42 4.16 -15.95
C GLU A 57 8.88 3.96 -16.38
N LYS A 58 9.78 3.87 -15.39
CA LYS A 58 11.22 3.69 -15.65
C LYS A 58 11.64 2.23 -15.77
N LEU A 59 10.77 1.31 -15.34
CA LEU A 59 11.05 -0.12 -15.21
C LEU A 59 12.29 -0.39 -14.36
N SER A 60 12.47 0.42 -13.32
CA SER A 60 13.60 0.31 -12.40
C SER A 60 13.25 0.97 -11.07
N GLY A 61 14.03 0.66 -10.04
CA GLY A 61 13.90 1.26 -8.73
C GLY A 61 13.08 0.42 -7.77
N THR A 62 12.77 1.02 -6.64
CA THR A 62 12.04 0.36 -5.55
C THR A 62 10.98 1.30 -5.00
N ALA A 63 9.75 0.78 -4.86
CA ALA A 63 8.67 1.47 -4.17
C ALA A 63 8.50 0.85 -2.79
N LYS A 64 8.29 1.67 -1.77
CA LYS A 64 8.18 1.21 -0.39
C LYS A 64 6.89 1.74 0.26
N PHE A 65 6.21 0.84 0.97
CA PHE A 65 5.04 1.19 1.78
C PHE A 65 5.30 0.83 3.24
N VAL A 66 4.97 1.76 4.13
CA VAL A 66 4.98 1.51 5.58
C VAL A 66 3.73 2.16 6.15
N SER A 67 2.90 1.36 6.85
CA SER A 67 1.75 1.92 7.55
C SER A 67 2.21 2.75 8.75
N TYR A 68 1.43 3.77 9.15
CA TYR A 68 1.87 4.66 10.23
C TYR A 68 2.02 3.95 11.58
N GLU A 69 1.37 2.81 11.77
CA GLU A 69 1.56 1.99 12.98
C GLU A 69 2.75 1.04 12.85
N GLY A 70 3.34 0.93 11.65
CA GLY A 70 4.50 0.09 11.42
C GLY A 70 4.21 -1.41 11.34
N ASN A 71 2.95 -1.81 11.32
CA ASN A 71 2.60 -3.23 11.32
C ASN A 71 2.57 -3.86 9.93
N LEU A 72 2.54 -3.05 8.89
CA LEU A 72 2.73 -3.52 7.51
C LEU A 72 3.83 -2.71 6.86
N ASP A 73 4.86 -3.37 6.38
CA ASP A 73 5.84 -2.75 5.50
C ASP A 73 6.20 -3.72 4.38
N PHE A 74 6.37 -3.18 3.18
CA PHE A 74 6.82 -3.97 2.05
C PHE A 74 7.50 -3.09 1.00
N THR A 75 8.29 -3.73 0.16
CA THR A 75 8.95 -3.09 -0.97
C THR A 75 8.58 -3.82 -2.25
N ALA A 76 8.48 -3.06 -3.34
CA ALA A 76 8.34 -3.58 -4.69
C ALA A 76 9.58 -3.16 -5.47
N GLY A 77 10.50 -4.09 -5.69
CA GLY A 77 11.77 -3.84 -6.35
C GLY A 77 11.80 -4.39 -7.78
N TYR A 78 12.19 -3.56 -8.72
CA TYR A 78 12.28 -3.94 -10.13
C TYR A 78 13.65 -4.51 -10.44
N ASP A 79 13.68 -5.62 -11.20
CA ASP A 79 14.94 -6.17 -11.73
C ASP A 79 15.15 -5.75 -13.18
N ASN A 80 16.26 -6.21 -13.76
CA ASN A 80 16.64 -5.85 -15.13
C ASN A 80 15.77 -6.52 -16.20
N LEU A 81 14.94 -7.48 -15.80
CA LEU A 81 14.12 -8.26 -16.73
C LEU A 81 12.65 -7.86 -16.71
N GLY A 82 12.33 -6.79 -16.00
CA GLY A 82 10.95 -6.32 -15.88
C GLY A 82 10.12 -7.08 -14.85
N HIS A 83 10.74 -7.92 -14.03
CA HIS A 83 10.08 -8.57 -12.92
C HIS A 83 10.07 -7.67 -11.70
N VAL A 84 9.05 -7.81 -10.88
CA VAL A 84 8.92 -7.04 -9.64
C VAL A 84 8.92 -8.00 -8.48
N ASN A 85 9.90 -7.86 -7.59
CA ASN A 85 9.96 -8.65 -6.37
C ASN A 85 9.30 -7.89 -5.24
N ILE A 86 8.27 -8.49 -4.65
CA ILE A 86 7.53 -7.90 -3.53
C ILE A 86 7.91 -8.66 -2.28
N LYS A 87 8.44 -7.93 -1.31
CA LYS A 87 8.95 -8.49 -0.07
C LYS A 87 8.56 -7.62 1.09
N GLY A 88 8.07 -8.22 2.15
CA GLY A 88 7.66 -7.46 3.31
C GLY A 88 7.25 -8.31 4.49
N ARG A 89 6.63 -7.65 5.45
CA ARG A 89 6.13 -8.30 6.65
C ARG A 89 4.85 -7.63 7.13
N PHE A 90 4.01 -8.42 7.75
CA PHE A 90 2.82 -7.96 8.44
C PHE A 90 2.80 -8.58 9.84
N SER A 91 2.58 -7.76 10.87
CA SER A 91 2.44 -8.23 12.24
C SER A 91 1.12 -7.75 12.84
N GLU A 92 0.46 -8.62 13.59
CA GLU A 92 -0.74 -8.25 14.31
C GLU A 92 -0.36 -7.45 15.54
N GLN A 93 -1.08 -6.35 15.76
CA GLN A 93 -0.87 -5.52 16.94
C GLN A 93 -1.77 -5.97 18.09
N ASN A 94 -1.28 -6.97 18.80
CA ASN A 94 -1.94 -7.47 19.99
C ASN A 94 -0.86 -7.91 21.00
N GLN A 95 -1.29 -8.56 22.09
CA GLN A 95 -0.36 -9.00 23.15
C GLN A 95 0.53 -10.17 22.71
N PHE A 96 0.27 -10.79 21.56
CA PHE A 96 1.03 -11.93 21.03
C PHE A 96 1.77 -11.51 19.77
N ASP A 97 2.98 -12.06 19.58
CA ASP A 97 3.79 -11.82 18.40
C ASP A 97 3.37 -12.75 17.27
N ASN A 98 2.53 -12.25 16.38
CA ASN A 98 2.16 -12.95 15.16
C ASN A 98 2.65 -12.13 13.98
N GLU A 99 3.60 -12.68 13.24
CA GLU A 99 4.21 -11.99 12.12
C GLU A 99 4.29 -12.89 10.90
N LEU A 100 3.86 -12.37 9.75
CA LEU A 100 4.05 -13.03 8.46
C LEU A 100 5.10 -12.26 7.68
N LYS A 101 6.19 -12.95 7.34
CA LYS A 101 7.16 -12.45 6.36
C LYS A 101 6.81 -13.08 5.03
N PHE A 102 6.74 -12.27 3.99
CA PHE A 102 6.31 -12.74 2.69
C PHE A 102 7.21 -12.22 1.57
N GLU A 103 7.31 -13.02 0.53
CA GLU A 103 8.03 -12.65 -0.69
C GLU A 103 7.37 -13.33 -1.86
N PHE A 104 7.10 -12.58 -2.92
CA PHE A 104 6.59 -13.13 -4.16
C PHE A 104 7.00 -12.23 -5.33
N THR A 105 6.90 -12.77 -6.54
CA THR A 105 7.28 -12.06 -7.75
C THR A 105 6.03 -11.72 -8.55
N SER A 106 6.00 -10.49 -9.06
CA SER A 106 4.98 -10.02 -9.98
C SER A 106 5.66 -9.51 -11.24
N ASP A 107 4.91 -8.91 -12.14
CA ASP A 107 5.47 -8.31 -13.35
C ASP A 107 4.89 -6.92 -13.60
N GLN A 108 5.48 -6.22 -14.56
CA GLN A 108 5.11 -4.84 -14.86
C GLN A 108 3.65 -4.71 -15.32
N THR A 109 3.06 -5.75 -15.90
CA THR A 109 1.67 -5.72 -16.35
C THR A 109 0.71 -5.68 -15.17
N PHE A 110 0.94 -6.53 -14.15
CA PHE A 110 0.16 -6.51 -12.92
C PHE A 110 0.34 -5.21 -12.15
N ILE A 111 1.57 -4.69 -12.11
CA ILE A 111 1.85 -3.42 -11.44
C ILE A 111 1.14 -2.27 -12.14
N ARG A 112 1.06 -2.28 -13.46
CA ARG A 112 0.33 -1.26 -14.21
C ARG A 112 -1.15 -1.24 -13.83
N SER A 113 -1.76 -2.41 -13.70
CA SER A 113 -3.14 -2.53 -13.24
C SER A 113 -3.31 -1.95 -11.83
N THR A 114 -2.37 -2.24 -10.93
CA THR A 114 -2.37 -1.69 -9.58
C THR A 114 -2.21 -0.16 -9.59
N VAL A 115 -1.33 0.36 -10.43
CA VAL A 115 -1.14 1.81 -10.58
C VAL A 115 -2.44 2.47 -11.04
N ASP A 116 -3.15 1.86 -11.98
CA ASP A 116 -4.43 2.39 -12.46
C ASP A 116 -5.47 2.42 -11.34
N GLU A 117 -5.55 1.37 -10.52
CA GLU A 117 -6.45 1.32 -9.37
C GLU A 117 -6.09 2.39 -8.32
N LEU A 118 -4.80 2.55 -8.03
CA LEU A 118 -4.33 3.57 -7.09
C LEU A 118 -4.60 4.98 -7.60
N ASN A 119 -4.55 5.17 -8.91
CA ASN A 119 -4.88 6.45 -9.52
C ASN A 119 -6.35 6.84 -9.25
N LEU A 120 -7.26 5.87 -9.31
CA LEU A 120 -8.67 6.12 -8.97
C LEU A 120 -8.82 6.54 -7.51
N ILE A 121 -8.05 5.95 -6.61
CA ILE A 121 -8.05 6.33 -5.20
C ILE A 121 -7.53 7.76 -5.02
N ALA A 122 -6.45 8.12 -5.71
CA ALA A 122 -5.90 9.46 -5.66
C ALA A 122 -6.88 10.49 -6.20
N ASP A 123 -7.61 10.16 -7.25
CA ASP A 123 -8.63 11.06 -7.82
C ASP A 123 -9.77 11.30 -6.83
N LYS A 124 -10.14 10.29 -6.03
CA LYS A 124 -11.23 10.39 -5.07
C LYS A 124 -10.81 11.09 -3.77
N TYR A 125 -9.67 10.74 -3.20
CA TYR A 125 -9.26 11.19 -1.87
C TYR A 125 -8.14 12.22 -1.89
N GLY A 126 -7.57 12.50 -3.06
CA GLY A 126 -6.53 13.49 -3.23
C GLY A 126 -5.14 13.00 -2.84
N ASP A 127 -4.29 13.97 -2.58
CA ASP A 127 -2.89 13.73 -2.28
C ASP A 127 -2.62 13.63 -0.77
N MET A 128 -1.43 14.02 -0.35
CA MET A 128 -1.02 13.99 1.05
C MET A 128 -1.77 14.96 1.95
N LYS A 129 -2.34 16.01 1.40
CA LYS A 129 -2.93 17.10 2.20
C LYS A 129 -4.43 16.99 2.32
N ARG A 130 -5.15 16.92 1.20
CA ARG A 130 -6.60 16.90 1.17
C ARG A 130 -7.09 16.51 -0.22
N ILE A 131 -8.41 16.40 -0.36
CA ILE A 131 -9.02 16.07 -1.64
C ILE A 131 -8.61 17.06 -2.72
N LYS A 132 -8.32 16.54 -3.90
CA LYS A 132 -7.96 17.34 -5.06
C LYS A 132 -9.22 17.98 -5.62
N LYS A 133 -9.20 19.29 -5.75
CA LYS A 133 -10.31 20.02 -6.35
C LYS A 133 -10.13 20.16 -7.85
#